data_1676aeca194f2c8d96b40e92ee9d5610
#
_entry.id   1676aeca194f2c8d96b40e92ee9d5610
#
_cell.length_a   1.000
_cell.length_b   1.000
_cell.length_c   1.000
_cell.angle_alpha   90.00
_cell.angle_beta   90.00
_cell.angle_gamma   90.00
#
_symmetry.space_group_name_H-M   'P 1'
#
loop_
_entity.id
_entity.type
_entity.pdbx_description
1 polymer ?
#
loop_
_entity_poly.entity_id
_entity_poly.type
_entity_poly.pdbx_seq_one_letter_code
_entity_poly.pdbx_strand_id
1 'polypeptide(L)'
;MSEEEKKVVAQEEAAPAANEMAAVMHDPDAPVITMKKLLEAGSHFGHQTRRWNPKMKKYIYGARNGVYILDLQQTVDLVSVAYKAMKEIVDNGGKVLFVGTKRQCQEAVQAEALRSGSFYINNRWLGGTLTNFKTIQSRIRRLKELEAKEIDGSFDRLTKKEVAQLKKEKDKLSKNLEGIKEMRKVPNAVVVCDPMTEHNAVAEAHKLGIPVFGIADTNSDPDVLDFCIPGNDDAVRSVKVIITTLADAVVESKGGITEVAYTKDEGEEATMKDAIRQADKENAERLAAIRKARQEKQERFERMQAFRKQKEAQRLEKKAEEAKGEAKPEAKEEKAEEKPAEAPKAEKKPAAKKAPAKKAEEKPAEEAKEEAK
;
A
#
# COMPACT_ATOMS: atom_id res chain seq x y z
N MET A 1 -32.64 -36.01 5.39
CA MET A 1 -31.76 -34.98 4.75
C MET A 1 -31.38 -33.99 5.82
N SER A 2 -30.09 -33.92 6.13
CA SER A 2 -29.54 -33.00 7.13
C SER A 2 -29.57 -31.54 6.60
N GLU A 3 -29.50 -30.55 7.50
CA GLU A 3 -29.44 -29.14 7.09
C GLU A 3 -28.22 -28.83 6.20
N GLU A 4 -27.14 -29.61 6.33
CA GLU A 4 -25.95 -29.51 5.47
C GLU A 4 -26.23 -30.03 4.04
N GLU A 5 -26.99 -31.11 3.87
CA GLU A 5 -27.40 -31.58 2.54
C GLU A 5 -28.33 -30.59 1.83
N LYS A 6 -29.18 -29.88 2.57
CA LYS A 6 -30.02 -28.80 2.00
C LYS A 6 -29.22 -27.58 1.59
N LYS A 7 -28.13 -27.24 2.30
CA LYS A 7 -27.22 -26.15 1.92
C LYS A 7 -26.40 -26.49 0.68
N VAL A 8 -25.92 -27.73 0.54
CA VAL A 8 -25.17 -28.19 -0.63
C VAL A 8 -26.05 -28.19 -1.87
N VAL A 9 -27.30 -28.70 -1.76
CA VAL A 9 -28.27 -28.71 -2.87
C VAL A 9 -28.67 -27.28 -3.24
N ALA A 10 -28.84 -26.36 -2.29
CA ALA A 10 -29.16 -24.98 -2.58
C ALA A 10 -27.95 -24.21 -3.21
N GLN A 11 -26.73 -24.63 -2.92
CA GLN A 11 -25.54 -24.08 -3.59
C GLN A 11 -25.36 -24.64 -5.01
N GLU A 12 -25.72 -25.91 -5.25
CA GLU A 12 -25.67 -26.51 -6.59
C GLU A 12 -26.77 -25.98 -7.52
N GLU A 13 -27.97 -25.67 -6.99
CA GLU A 13 -29.04 -25.04 -7.78
C GLU A 13 -28.82 -23.55 -8.03
N ALA A 14 -28.08 -22.84 -7.17
CA ALA A 14 -27.75 -21.42 -7.38
C ALA A 14 -26.59 -21.19 -8.38
N ALA A 15 -25.71 -22.15 -8.55
CA ALA A 15 -24.57 -22.05 -9.46
C ALA A 15 -24.97 -21.95 -10.95
N PRO A 16 -25.93 -22.75 -11.48
CA PRO A 16 -26.34 -22.62 -12.88
C PRO A 16 -27.06 -21.30 -13.16
N ALA A 17 -27.88 -20.79 -12.25
CA ALA A 17 -28.58 -19.51 -12.44
C ALA A 17 -27.63 -18.30 -12.43
N ALA A 18 -26.60 -18.32 -11.59
CA ALA A 18 -25.55 -17.29 -11.60
C ALA A 18 -24.70 -17.35 -12.87
N ASN A 19 -24.43 -18.55 -13.38
CA ASN A 19 -23.73 -18.76 -14.66
C ASN A 19 -24.54 -18.26 -15.85
N GLU A 20 -25.85 -18.51 -15.87
CA GLU A 20 -26.74 -18.04 -16.95
C GLU A 20 -26.88 -16.50 -16.93
N MET A 21 -27.00 -15.87 -15.75
CA MET A 21 -27.02 -14.41 -15.63
C MET A 21 -25.68 -13.79 -16.05
N ALA A 22 -24.55 -14.40 -15.68
CA ALA A 22 -23.22 -13.91 -16.10
C ALA A 22 -23.03 -14.05 -17.61
N ALA A 23 -23.52 -15.14 -18.23
CA ALA A 23 -23.48 -15.35 -19.68
C ALA A 23 -24.35 -14.34 -20.45
N VAL A 24 -25.49 -13.92 -19.88
CA VAL A 24 -26.36 -12.89 -20.46
C VAL A 24 -25.74 -11.49 -20.40
N MET A 25 -24.91 -11.22 -19.39
CA MET A 25 -24.20 -9.93 -19.25
C MET A 25 -22.89 -9.86 -20.04
N HIS A 26 -22.37 -10.97 -20.53
CA HIS A 26 -21.12 -11.03 -21.29
C HIS A 26 -21.39 -10.76 -22.76
N ASP A 27 -20.87 -9.64 -23.28
CA ASP A 27 -20.95 -9.26 -24.70
C ASP A 27 -19.52 -9.24 -25.28
N PRO A 28 -19.20 -10.19 -26.18
CA PRO A 28 -17.87 -10.27 -26.79
C PRO A 28 -17.48 -9.04 -27.64
N ASP A 29 -18.47 -8.25 -28.07
CA ASP A 29 -18.25 -7.01 -28.81
C ASP A 29 -18.09 -5.78 -27.89
N ALA A 30 -18.33 -5.93 -26.58
CA ALA A 30 -18.14 -4.87 -25.62
C ALA A 30 -16.63 -4.61 -25.38
N PRO A 31 -16.23 -3.37 -25.02
CA PRO A 31 -14.86 -3.12 -24.60
C PRO A 31 -14.53 -3.94 -23.35
N VAL A 32 -13.27 -4.38 -23.25
CA VAL A 32 -12.78 -5.17 -22.08
C VAL A 32 -13.09 -4.48 -20.76
N ILE A 33 -12.97 -3.16 -20.74
CA ILE A 33 -13.33 -2.32 -19.60
C ILE A 33 -13.96 -1.02 -20.09
N THR A 34 -14.97 -0.52 -19.39
CA THR A 34 -15.62 0.74 -19.74
C THR A 34 -14.97 1.92 -18.99
N MET A 35 -14.98 3.08 -19.63
CA MET A 35 -14.51 4.32 -19.02
C MET A 35 -15.27 4.65 -17.72
N LYS A 36 -16.57 4.30 -17.66
CA LYS A 36 -17.43 4.53 -16.50
C LYS A 36 -16.91 3.78 -15.25
N LYS A 37 -16.58 2.49 -15.39
CA LYS A 37 -15.99 1.69 -14.29
C LYS A 37 -14.68 2.26 -13.79
N LEU A 38 -13.79 2.68 -14.70
CA LEU A 38 -12.53 3.32 -14.33
C LEU A 38 -12.75 4.65 -13.60
N LEU A 39 -13.76 5.42 -14.02
CA LEU A 39 -14.13 6.68 -13.41
C LEU A 39 -14.65 6.47 -11.98
N GLU A 40 -15.60 5.56 -11.80
CA GLU A 40 -16.20 5.21 -10.50
C GLU A 40 -15.16 4.62 -9.53
N ALA A 41 -14.18 3.88 -10.06
CA ALA A 41 -13.05 3.38 -9.29
C ALA A 41 -12.04 4.46 -8.90
N GLY A 42 -12.10 5.66 -9.52
CA GLY A 42 -11.17 6.75 -9.27
C GLY A 42 -9.80 6.57 -9.92
N SER A 43 -9.73 5.81 -11.03
CA SER A 43 -8.47 5.53 -11.75
C SER A 43 -7.87 6.75 -12.44
N HIS A 44 -8.68 7.80 -12.63
CA HIS A 44 -8.26 9.06 -13.26
C HIS A 44 -7.41 9.96 -12.35
N PHE A 45 -7.40 9.73 -11.05
CA PHE A 45 -6.56 10.50 -10.13
C PHE A 45 -5.12 10.02 -10.17
N GLY A 46 -4.19 10.96 -10.32
CA GLY A 46 -2.77 10.71 -10.18
C GLY A 46 -2.21 11.36 -8.93
N HIS A 47 -0.90 11.47 -8.86
CA HIS A 47 -0.17 12.10 -7.78
C HIS A 47 -0.15 13.64 -7.88
N GLN A 48 0.31 14.28 -6.81
CA GLN A 48 0.53 15.74 -6.77
C GLN A 48 1.52 16.17 -7.85
N THR A 49 1.30 17.38 -8.40
CA THR A 49 2.13 17.96 -9.48
C THR A 49 3.63 18.05 -9.17
N ARG A 50 4.02 18.00 -7.89
CA ARG A 50 5.43 17.95 -7.47
C ARG A 50 6.08 16.56 -7.58
N ARG A 51 5.27 15.50 -7.67
CA ARG A 51 5.73 14.11 -7.65
C ARG A 51 5.39 13.42 -8.96
N TRP A 52 5.74 14.01 -10.07
CA TRP A 52 5.44 13.42 -11.36
C TRP A 52 6.69 13.05 -12.14
N ASN A 53 6.57 12.10 -13.05
CA ASN A 53 7.62 11.75 -13.98
C ASN A 53 7.33 12.44 -15.34
N PRO A 54 8.27 13.20 -15.93
CA PRO A 54 8.09 13.82 -17.24
C PRO A 54 7.71 12.86 -18.36
N LYS A 55 8.14 11.60 -18.31
CA LYS A 55 7.80 10.56 -19.29
C LYS A 55 6.32 10.20 -19.30
N MET A 56 5.62 10.42 -18.18
CA MET A 56 4.17 10.21 -18.07
C MET A 56 3.33 11.31 -18.73
N LYS A 57 3.96 12.38 -19.24
CA LYS A 57 3.26 13.51 -19.87
C LYS A 57 2.25 13.08 -20.94
N LYS A 58 2.55 12.04 -21.72
CA LYS A 58 1.69 11.51 -22.79
C LYS A 58 0.37 10.92 -22.30
N TYR A 59 0.32 10.48 -21.04
CA TYR A 59 -0.85 9.85 -20.40
C TYR A 59 -1.61 10.80 -19.48
N ILE A 60 -1.15 12.04 -19.33
CA ILE A 60 -1.77 13.05 -18.47
C ILE A 60 -2.71 13.91 -19.29
N TYR A 61 -3.99 13.92 -18.94
CA TYR A 61 -5.00 14.79 -19.53
C TYR A 61 -4.83 16.25 -19.10
N GLY A 62 -4.51 16.49 -17.80
CA GLY A 62 -4.33 17.82 -17.25
C GLY A 62 -4.02 17.82 -15.76
N ALA A 63 -3.95 19.03 -15.16
CA ALA A 63 -3.78 19.20 -13.73
C ALA A 63 -4.96 19.97 -13.14
N ARG A 64 -5.49 19.52 -12.01
CA ARG A 64 -6.58 20.16 -11.27
C ARG A 64 -6.25 20.15 -9.76
N ASN A 65 -6.41 21.28 -9.12
CA ASN A 65 -6.20 21.42 -7.67
C ASN A 65 -4.84 20.89 -7.17
N GLY A 66 -3.79 20.97 -8.01
CA GLY A 66 -2.45 20.49 -7.67
C GLY A 66 -2.25 18.96 -7.78
N VAL A 67 -3.22 18.25 -8.40
CA VAL A 67 -3.15 16.81 -8.71
C VAL A 67 -3.28 16.63 -10.22
N TYR A 68 -2.53 15.69 -10.79
CA TYR A 68 -2.67 15.32 -12.19
C TYR A 68 -3.89 14.41 -12.39
N ILE A 69 -4.51 14.54 -13.56
CA ILE A 69 -5.61 13.70 -14.03
C ILE A 69 -5.09 12.88 -15.21
N LEU A 70 -5.24 11.56 -15.13
CA LEU A 70 -4.87 10.62 -16.17
C LEU A 70 -5.95 10.56 -17.25
N ASP A 71 -5.54 10.29 -18.48
CA ASP A 71 -6.44 10.12 -19.62
C ASP A 71 -6.99 8.69 -19.66
N LEU A 72 -8.25 8.54 -19.26
CA LEU A 72 -8.92 7.24 -19.20
C LEU A 72 -9.20 6.62 -20.57
N GLN A 73 -9.28 7.41 -21.65
CA GLN A 73 -9.44 6.86 -23.00
C GLN A 73 -8.23 6.00 -23.38
N GLN A 74 -7.02 6.55 -23.17
CA GLN A 74 -5.79 5.79 -23.39
C GLN A 74 -5.69 4.59 -22.44
N THR A 75 -6.21 4.71 -21.21
CA THR A 75 -6.23 3.59 -20.25
C THR A 75 -7.07 2.44 -20.77
N VAL A 76 -8.28 2.68 -21.30
CA VAL A 76 -9.17 1.66 -21.88
C VAL A 76 -8.48 0.91 -23.02
N ASP A 77 -7.85 1.66 -23.93
CA ASP A 77 -7.15 1.07 -25.08
C ASP A 77 -5.97 0.20 -24.63
N LEU A 78 -5.14 0.71 -23.70
CA LEU A 78 -3.96 0.01 -23.21
C LEU A 78 -4.31 -1.20 -22.34
N VAL A 79 -5.39 -1.14 -21.56
CA VAL A 79 -5.92 -2.32 -20.85
C VAL A 79 -6.36 -3.39 -21.84
N SER A 80 -7.03 -3.01 -22.94
CA SER A 80 -7.47 -3.96 -23.98
C SER A 80 -6.29 -4.65 -24.66
N VAL A 81 -5.20 -3.90 -24.92
CA VAL A 81 -3.95 -4.46 -25.45
C VAL A 81 -3.30 -5.42 -24.46
N ALA A 82 -3.19 -5.00 -23.18
CA ALA A 82 -2.62 -5.81 -22.11
C ALA A 82 -3.43 -7.10 -21.88
N TYR A 83 -4.76 -7.01 -21.93
CA TYR A 83 -5.67 -8.15 -21.79
C TYR A 83 -5.42 -9.21 -22.87
N LYS A 84 -5.36 -8.80 -24.14
CA LYS A 84 -5.10 -9.69 -25.28
C LYS A 84 -3.74 -10.37 -25.16
N ALA A 85 -2.71 -9.61 -24.84
CA ALA A 85 -1.36 -10.15 -24.64
C ALA A 85 -1.29 -11.13 -23.45
N MET A 86 -1.98 -10.82 -22.34
CA MET A 86 -2.07 -11.72 -21.18
C MET A 86 -2.78 -13.02 -21.54
N LYS A 87 -3.89 -12.95 -22.28
CA LYS A 87 -4.64 -14.10 -22.75
C LYS A 87 -3.77 -14.99 -23.63
N GLU A 88 -3.04 -14.42 -24.61
CA GLU A 88 -2.13 -15.17 -25.48
C GLU A 88 -1.03 -15.90 -24.70
N ILE A 89 -0.43 -15.26 -23.68
CA ILE A 89 0.58 -15.90 -22.84
C ILE A 89 -0.01 -17.11 -22.09
N VAL A 90 -1.24 -16.98 -21.57
CA VAL A 90 -1.88 -18.05 -20.80
C VAL A 90 -2.39 -19.17 -21.70
N ASP A 91 -2.93 -18.86 -22.89
CA ASP A 91 -3.33 -19.84 -23.92
C ASP A 91 -2.15 -20.74 -24.33
N ASN A 92 -0.93 -20.20 -24.36
CA ASN A 92 0.31 -20.92 -24.55
C ASN A 92 0.79 -21.72 -23.29
N GLY A 93 -0.05 -21.85 -22.27
CA GLY A 93 0.26 -22.56 -21.02
C GLY A 93 1.14 -21.78 -20.06
N GLY A 94 1.32 -20.48 -20.27
CA GLY A 94 2.08 -19.59 -19.40
C GLY A 94 1.46 -19.44 -18.00
N LYS A 95 2.30 -19.16 -17.02
CA LYS A 95 1.90 -18.88 -15.64
C LYS A 95 2.15 -17.41 -15.32
N VAL A 96 1.24 -16.82 -14.56
CA VAL A 96 1.25 -15.41 -14.20
C VAL A 96 1.59 -15.25 -12.74
N LEU A 97 2.39 -14.22 -12.41
CA LEU A 97 2.71 -13.81 -11.06
C LEU A 97 2.21 -12.37 -10.81
N PHE A 98 1.29 -12.21 -9.89
CA PHE A 98 0.81 -10.91 -9.44
C PHE A 98 1.67 -10.38 -8.29
N VAL A 99 2.13 -9.13 -8.38
CA VAL A 99 3.02 -8.50 -7.40
C VAL A 99 2.43 -7.18 -6.94
N GLY A 100 2.20 -7.06 -5.63
CA GLY A 100 1.69 -5.81 -5.04
C GLY A 100 1.92 -5.79 -3.54
N THR A 101 3.00 -5.15 -3.10
CA THR A 101 3.35 -5.07 -1.67
C THR A 101 2.75 -3.85 -0.98
N LYS A 102 2.23 -2.89 -1.75
CA LYS A 102 1.53 -1.71 -1.25
C LYS A 102 0.25 -2.13 -0.54
N ARG A 103 -0.05 -1.54 0.61
CA ARG A 103 -1.22 -1.93 1.43
C ARG A 103 -2.54 -1.92 0.66
N GLN A 104 -2.67 -0.97 -0.26
CA GLN A 104 -3.86 -0.81 -1.11
C GLN A 104 -4.04 -1.96 -2.10
N CYS A 105 -2.94 -2.65 -2.46
CA CYS A 105 -2.92 -3.69 -3.49
C CYS A 105 -2.96 -5.11 -2.89
N GLN A 106 -2.53 -5.29 -1.64
CA GLN A 106 -2.29 -6.61 -1.03
C GLN A 106 -3.49 -7.55 -1.10
N GLU A 107 -4.66 -7.04 -0.72
CA GLU A 107 -5.90 -7.82 -0.66
C GLU A 107 -6.41 -8.16 -2.07
N ALA A 108 -6.42 -7.16 -2.97
CA ALA A 108 -6.85 -7.34 -4.35
C ALA A 108 -5.96 -8.35 -5.09
N VAL A 109 -4.63 -8.24 -4.94
CA VAL A 109 -3.66 -9.15 -5.55
C VAL A 109 -3.86 -10.58 -5.07
N GLN A 110 -4.07 -10.78 -3.77
CA GLN A 110 -4.29 -12.11 -3.21
C GLN A 110 -5.60 -12.73 -3.70
N ALA A 111 -6.70 -11.98 -3.63
CA ALA A 111 -8.02 -12.46 -4.04
C ALA A 111 -8.04 -12.86 -5.52
N GLU A 112 -7.55 -11.99 -6.41
CA GLU A 112 -7.58 -12.20 -7.84
C GLU A 112 -6.58 -13.28 -8.32
N ALA A 113 -5.42 -13.39 -7.67
CA ALA A 113 -4.48 -14.47 -7.96
C ALA A 113 -5.04 -15.84 -7.57
N LEU A 114 -5.74 -15.93 -6.43
CA LEU A 114 -6.41 -17.16 -6.01
C LEU A 114 -7.57 -17.52 -6.95
N ARG A 115 -8.39 -16.52 -7.33
CA ARG A 115 -9.51 -16.70 -8.26
C ARG A 115 -9.03 -17.21 -9.63
N SER A 116 -7.98 -16.61 -10.16
CA SER A 116 -7.40 -16.98 -11.46
C SER A 116 -6.49 -18.20 -11.41
N GLY A 117 -6.20 -18.78 -10.22
CA GLY A 117 -5.23 -19.87 -10.05
C GLY A 117 -3.83 -19.48 -10.52
N SER A 118 -3.43 -18.25 -10.21
CA SER A 118 -2.14 -17.65 -10.48
C SER A 118 -1.31 -17.52 -9.20
N PHE A 119 -0.07 -17.12 -9.32
CA PHE A 119 0.81 -16.88 -8.18
C PHE A 119 0.74 -15.42 -7.71
N TYR A 120 1.06 -15.16 -6.44
CA TYR A 120 1.10 -13.80 -5.92
C TYR A 120 2.22 -13.54 -4.91
N ILE A 121 2.63 -12.27 -4.82
CA ILE A 121 3.49 -11.74 -3.75
C ILE A 121 2.85 -10.44 -3.27
N ASN A 122 2.30 -10.46 -2.05
CA ASN A 122 1.56 -9.35 -1.48
C ASN A 122 2.21 -8.69 -0.26
N ASN A 123 3.31 -9.23 0.27
CA ASN A 123 3.96 -8.66 1.47
C ASN A 123 5.27 -7.96 1.13
N ARG A 124 6.28 -8.71 0.75
CA ARG A 124 7.60 -8.17 0.44
C ARG A 124 8.25 -8.95 -0.68
N TRP A 125 8.73 -8.26 -1.70
CA TRP A 125 9.59 -8.85 -2.70
C TRP A 125 10.94 -9.21 -2.08
N LEU A 126 11.33 -10.47 -2.19
CA LEU A 126 12.66 -10.92 -1.77
C LEU A 126 13.60 -10.81 -2.95
N GLY A 127 14.71 -10.06 -2.79
CA GLY A 127 15.70 -9.98 -3.86
C GLY A 127 16.17 -11.36 -4.33
N GLY A 128 16.18 -11.58 -5.65
CA GLY A 128 16.51 -12.87 -6.24
C GLY A 128 15.31 -13.82 -6.38
N THR A 129 14.08 -13.35 -6.19
CA THR A 129 12.88 -14.21 -6.31
C THR A 129 12.77 -14.86 -7.69
N LEU A 130 13.10 -14.16 -8.75
CA LEU A 130 13.14 -14.69 -10.11
C LEU A 130 14.55 -15.10 -10.52
N THR A 131 15.54 -14.23 -10.31
CA THR A 131 16.93 -14.46 -10.77
C THR A 131 17.66 -15.53 -9.98
N ASN A 132 17.33 -15.77 -8.71
CA ASN A 132 17.88 -16.83 -7.87
C ASN A 132 16.79 -17.79 -7.39
N PHE A 133 15.96 -18.22 -8.32
CA PHE A 133 14.79 -19.05 -8.06
C PHE A 133 15.12 -20.37 -7.33
N LYS A 134 16.29 -20.97 -7.61
CA LYS A 134 16.76 -22.19 -6.92
C LYS A 134 16.86 -22.01 -5.40
N THR A 135 17.35 -20.85 -4.95
CA THR A 135 17.44 -20.52 -3.52
C THR A 135 16.04 -20.31 -2.93
N ILE A 136 15.16 -19.65 -3.64
CA ILE A 136 13.75 -19.44 -3.21
C ILE A 136 13.05 -20.79 -3.07
N GLN A 137 13.21 -21.71 -4.03
CA GLN A 137 12.67 -23.08 -3.94
C GLN A 137 13.21 -23.85 -2.71
N SER A 138 14.48 -23.63 -2.34
CA SER A 138 15.02 -24.21 -1.11
C SER A 138 14.30 -23.66 0.14
N ARG A 139 13.98 -22.37 0.17
CA ARG A 139 13.21 -21.77 1.26
C ARG A 139 11.76 -22.23 1.30
N ILE A 140 11.13 -22.42 0.12
CA ILE A 140 9.80 -23.01 0.02
C ILE A 140 9.79 -24.45 0.54
N ARG A 141 10.82 -25.28 0.19
CA ARG A 141 10.96 -26.63 0.77
C ARG A 141 11.06 -26.57 2.29
N ARG A 142 11.88 -25.65 2.81
CA ARG A 142 12.00 -25.47 4.27
C ARG A 142 10.67 -25.11 4.92
N LEU A 143 9.86 -24.26 4.29
CA LEU A 143 8.51 -23.93 4.76
C LEU A 143 7.63 -25.20 4.81
N LYS A 144 7.59 -25.99 3.72
CA LYS A 144 6.81 -27.24 3.66
C LYS A 144 7.28 -28.26 4.71
N GLU A 145 8.59 -28.36 4.98
CA GLU A 145 9.14 -29.19 6.05
C GLU A 145 8.68 -28.76 7.45
N LEU A 146 8.64 -27.44 7.71
CA LEU A 146 8.18 -26.91 8.99
C LEU A 146 6.67 -27.14 9.21
N GLU A 147 5.87 -26.99 8.15
CA GLU A 147 4.45 -27.32 8.18
C GLU A 147 4.20 -28.82 8.41
N ALA A 148 4.94 -29.69 7.72
CA ALA A 148 4.85 -31.12 7.92
C ALA A 148 5.22 -31.52 9.37
N LYS A 149 6.29 -30.97 9.93
CA LYS A 149 6.68 -31.19 11.33
C LYS A 149 5.65 -30.73 12.36
N GLU A 150 4.90 -29.69 12.05
CA GLU A 150 3.80 -29.22 12.91
C GLU A 150 2.61 -30.18 12.87
N ILE A 151 2.28 -30.70 11.68
CA ILE A 151 1.19 -31.68 11.50
C ILE A 151 1.56 -33.03 12.14
N ASP A 152 2.80 -33.48 11.97
CA ASP A 152 3.28 -34.77 12.50
C ASP A 152 3.48 -34.78 14.02
N GLY A 153 3.24 -33.67 14.73
CA GLY A 153 3.46 -33.56 16.18
C GLY A 153 4.93 -33.62 16.59
N SER A 154 5.87 -33.50 15.63
CA SER A 154 7.31 -33.51 15.92
C SER A 154 7.75 -32.38 16.85
N PHE A 155 6.95 -31.34 16.98
CA PHE A 155 7.23 -30.22 17.91
C PHE A 155 7.06 -30.61 19.38
N ASP A 156 6.28 -31.64 19.71
CA ASP A 156 6.06 -32.07 21.09
C ASP A 156 7.30 -32.69 21.71
N ARG A 157 8.25 -33.13 20.90
CA ARG A 157 9.53 -33.70 21.32
C ARG A 157 10.63 -32.67 21.56
N LEU A 158 10.37 -31.40 21.18
CA LEU A 158 11.33 -30.30 21.28
C LEU A 158 11.12 -29.45 22.52
N THR A 159 12.15 -28.69 22.91
CA THR A 159 12.00 -27.72 24.00
C THR A 159 11.08 -26.59 23.58
N LYS A 160 10.35 -25.99 24.55
CA LYS A 160 9.44 -24.83 24.31
C LYS A 160 10.14 -23.68 23.57
N LYS A 161 11.44 -23.45 23.83
CA LYS A 161 12.22 -22.40 23.18
C LYS A 161 12.47 -22.70 21.70
N GLU A 162 12.83 -23.94 21.37
CA GLU A 162 13.05 -24.37 19.98
C GLU A 162 11.75 -24.33 19.18
N VAL A 163 10.64 -24.82 19.75
CA VAL A 163 9.31 -24.72 19.11
C VAL A 163 8.94 -23.28 18.79
N ALA A 164 9.17 -22.36 19.74
CA ALA A 164 8.89 -20.94 19.52
C ALA A 164 9.75 -20.34 18.39
N GLN A 165 11.01 -20.76 18.26
CA GLN A 165 11.89 -20.32 17.18
C GLN A 165 11.43 -20.87 15.82
N LEU A 166 11.09 -22.17 15.73
CA LEU A 166 10.61 -22.81 14.51
C LEU A 166 9.27 -22.23 14.04
N LYS A 167 8.33 -21.98 14.97
CA LYS A 167 7.07 -21.30 14.65
C LYS A 167 7.31 -19.90 14.11
N LYS A 168 8.18 -19.11 14.73
CA LYS A 168 8.55 -17.78 14.25
C LYS A 168 9.21 -17.81 12.87
N GLU A 169 10.06 -18.82 12.60
CA GLU A 169 10.65 -19.06 11.27
C GLU A 169 9.56 -19.39 10.26
N LYS A 170 8.65 -20.32 10.57
CA LYS A 170 7.51 -20.71 9.74
C LYS A 170 6.66 -19.49 9.38
N ASP A 171 6.23 -18.72 10.39
CA ASP A 171 5.36 -17.54 10.19
C ASP A 171 6.02 -16.49 9.27
N LYS A 172 7.34 -16.29 9.42
CA LYS A 172 8.09 -15.37 8.57
C LYS A 172 8.19 -15.86 7.13
N LEU A 173 8.39 -17.17 6.92
CA LEU A 173 8.46 -17.77 5.60
C LEU A 173 7.08 -17.80 4.93
N SER A 174 6.05 -18.25 5.65
CA SER A 174 4.66 -18.28 5.17
C SER A 174 4.22 -16.90 4.71
N LYS A 175 4.40 -15.88 5.54
CA LYS A 175 4.03 -14.50 5.20
C LYS A 175 4.58 -14.02 3.85
N ASN A 176 5.79 -14.43 3.46
CA ASN A 176 6.45 -13.93 2.25
C ASN A 176 6.37 -14.89 1.05
N LEU A 177 6.18 -16.18 1.27
CA LEU A 177 6.32 -17.21 0.24
C LEU A 177 5.03 -17.98 -0.02
N GLU A 178 3.94 -17.72 0.72
CA GLU A 178 2.69 -18.45 0.62
C GLU A 178 2.13 -18.44 -0.81
N GLY A 179 2.07 -17.29 -1.45
CA GLY A 179 1.52 -17.14 -2.79
C GLY A 179 2.37 -17.77 -3.91
N ILE A 180 3.62 -18.12 -3.63
CA ILE A 180 4.52 -18.78 -4.60
C ILE A 180 4.88 -20.22 -4.18
N LYS A 181 4.22 -20.76 -3.16
CA LYS A 181 4.49 -22.09 -2.61
C LYS A 181 4.38 -23.22 -3.64
N GLU A 182 3.45 -23.10 -4.57
CA GLU A 182 3.21 -24.09 -5.64
C GLU A 182 3.92 -23.76 -6.96
N MET A 183 4.68 -22.68 -7.01
CA MET A 183 5.43 -22.27 -8.19
C MET A 183 6.65 -23.15 -8.40
N ARG A 184 6.63 -23.98 -9.45
CA ARG A 184 7.74 -24.93 -9.77
C ARG A 184 8.73 -24.37 -10.79
N LYS A 185 8.28 -23.43 -11.62
CA LYS A 185 9.07 -22.76 -12.67
C LYS A 185 8.89 -21.26 -12.57
N VAL A 186 9.80 -20.50 -13.12
CA VAL A 186 9.70 -19.06 -13.25
C VAL A 186 8.45 -18.72 -14.07
N PRO A 187 7.67 -17.67 -13.70
CA PRO A 187 6.45 -17.28 -14.40
C PRO A 187 6.77 -16.75 -15.80
N ASN A 188 5.77 -16.80 -16.69
CA ASN A 188 5.87 -16.32 -18.07
C ASN A 188 5.42 -14.85 -18.19
N ALA A 189 4.71 -14.33 -17.21
CA ALA A 189 4.32 -12.93 -17.12
C ALA A 189 4.31 -12.45 -15.67
N VAL A 190 4.63 -11.19 -15.45
CA VAL A 190 4.57 -10.54 -14.13
C VAL A 190 3.64 -9.33 -14.22
N VAL A 191 2.69 -9.25 -13.29
CA VAL A 191 1.79 -8.11 -13.13
C VAL A 191 2.22 -7.34 -11.89
N VAL A 192 2.54 -6.06 -12.05
CA VAL A 192 3.05 -5.19 -10.97
C VAL A 192 2.06 -4.06 -10.72
N CYS A 193 1.67 -3.87 -9.46
CA CYS A 193 0.73 -2.80 -9.09
C CYS A 193 1.37 -1.41 -9.04
N ASP A 194 2.62 -1.32 -8.61
CA ASP A 194 3.37 -0.06 -8.51
C ASP A 194 4.84 -0.32 -8.88
N PRO A 195 5.27 0.07 -10.07
CA PRO A 195 6.65 -0.17 -10.53
C PRO A 195 7.69 0.63 -9.74
N MET A 196 7.31 1.70 -9.05
CA MET A 196 8.23 2.47 -8.20
C MET A 196 8.58 1.70 -6.92
N THR A 197 7.57 1.13 -6.27
CA THR A 197 7.76 0.30 -5.06
C THR A 197 8.42 -1.02 -5.41
N GLU A 198 7.99 -1.65 -6.49
CA GLU A 198 8.41 -2.99 -6.93
C GLU A 198 9.53 -2.97 -7.98
N HIS A 199 10.37 -1.93 -7.99
CA HIS A 199 11.44 -1.77 -8.98
C HIS A 199 12.40 -2.97 -9.06
N ASN A 200 12.60 -3.70 -7.94
CA ASN A 200 13.40 -4.91 -7.92
C ASN A 200 12.74 -6.06 -8.69
N ALA A 201 11.40 -6.18 -8.59
CA ALA A 201 10.66 -7.20 -9.32
C ALA A 201 10.72 -6.95 -10.83
N VAL A 202 10.54 -5.70 -11.24
CA VAL A 202 10.66 -5.26 -12.63
C VAL A 202 12.05 -5.52 -13.18
N ALA A 203 13.11 -5.10 -12.46
CA ALA A 203 14.50 -5.32 -12.89
C ALA A 203 14.85 -6.81 -13.02
N GLU A 204 14.34 -7.66 -12.13
CA GLU A 204 14.56 -9.11 -12.22
C GLU A 204 13.80 -9.74 -13.39
N ALA A 205 12.57 -9.31 -13.66
CA ALA A 205 11.77 -9.77 -14.79
C ALA A 205 12.43 -9.41 -16.11
N HIS A 206 12.85 -8.18 -16.30
CA HIS A 206 13.60 -7.73 -17.50
C HIS A 206 14.88 -8.52 -17.71
N LYS A 207 15.64 -8.80 -16.64
CA LYS A 207 16.87 -9.60 -16.74
C LYS A 207 16.63 -11.01 -17.27
N LEU A 208 15.43 -11.55 -17.06
CA LEU A 208 15.03 -12.88 -17.55
C LEU A 208 14.21 -12.82 -18.83
N GLY A 209 13.94 -11.63 -19.39
CA GLY A 209 13.11 -11.47 -20.58
C GLY A 209 11.63 -11.81 -20.36
N ILE A 210 11.14 -11.63 -19.12
CA ILE A 210 9.74 -11.89 -18.77
C ILE A 210 8.95 -10.61 -18.97
N PRO A 211 7.84 -10.60 -19.75
CA PRO A 211 7.02 -9.43 -19.98
C PRO A 211 6.39 -8.93 -18.67
N VAL A 212 6.47 -7.61 -18.47
CA VAL A 212 5.98 -6.92 -17.29
C VAL A 212 4.76 -6.09 -17.63
N PHE A 213 3.64 -6.42 -17.01
CA PHE A 213 2.41 -5.65 -17.03
C PHE A 213 2.36 -4.80 -15.77
N GLY A 214 2.06 -3.51 -15.88
CA GLY A 214 2.07 -2.68 -14.68
C GLY A 214 1.09 -1.52 -14.72
N ILE A 215 0.55 -1.20 -13.54
CA ILE A 215 -0.23 0.02 -13.33
C ILE A 215 0.77 1.15 -13.13
N ALA A 216 0.71 2.16 -14.00
CA ALA A 216 1.60 3.32 -13.93
C ALA A 216 0.83 4.56 -13.53
N ASP A 217 1.10 5.07 -12.33
CA ASP A 217 0.64 6.39 -11.92
C ASP A 217 1.59 7.49 -12.44
N THR A 218 1.23 8.72 -12.27
CA THR A 218 1.95 9.90 -12.78
C THR A 218 3.38 10.06 -12.26
N ASN A 219 3.76 9.36 -11.18
CA ASN A 219 5.11 9.33 -10.62
C ASN A 219 6.00 8.21 -11.19
N SER A 220 5.40 7.25 -11.90
CA SER A 220 6.07 6.06 -12.39
C SER A 220 6.82 6.30 -13.70
N ASP A 221 7.78 5.43 -14.04
CA ASP A 221 8.44 5.41 -15.34
C ASP A 221 7.72 4.39 -16.26
N PRO A 222 7.02 4.84 -17.32
CA PRO A 222 6.32 3.93 -18.22
C PRO A 222 7.27 3.07 -19.07
N ASP A 223 8.51 3.49 -19.28
CA ASP A 223 9.46 2.79 -20.15
C ASP A 223 10.01 1.51 -19.51
N VAL A 224 9.82 1.33 -18.20
CA VAL A 224 10.19 0.09 -17.50
C VAL A 224 9.08 -0.97 -17.53
N LEU A 225 8.00 -0.73 -18.24
CA LEU A 225 6.88 -1.65 -18.38
C LEU A 225 6.69 -2.00 -19.86
N ASP A 226 6.56 -3.29 -20.15
CA ASP A 226 6.26 -3.73 -21.53
C ASP A 226 4.79 -3.41 -21.87
N PHE A 227 3.91 -3.59 -20.90
CA PHE A 227 2.49 -3.23 -20.99
C PHE A 227 2.14 -2.24 -19.89
N CYS A 228 2.23 -0.96 -20.21
CA CYS A 228 1.94 0.12 -19.29
C CYS A 228 0.44 0.42 -19.28
N ILE A 229 -0.19 0.37 -18.12
CA ILE A 229 -1.59 0.71 -17.88
C ILE A 229 -1.64 1.97 -17.03
N PRO A 230 -1.92 3.15 -17.60
CA PRO A 230 -2.06 4.38 -16.83
C PRO A 230 -3.23 4.26 -15.85
N GLY A 231 -2.99 4.48 -14.57
CA GLY A 231 -4.03 4.35 -13.54
C GLY A 231 -3.53 4.72 -12.16
N ASN A 232 -4.47 4.92 -11.26
CA ASN A 232 -4.19 5.26 -9.86
C ASN A 232 -3.78 4.00 -9.07
N ASP A 233 -2.60 4.01 -8.51
CA ASP A 233 -2.04 2.93 -7.70
C ASP A 233 -2.32 3.08 -6.19
N ASP A 234 -2.85 4.23 -5.74
CA ASP A 234 -3.19 4.52 -4.35
C ASP A 234 -4.65 4.19 -4.00
N ALA A 235 -5.54 4.13 -4.98
CA ALA A 235 -6.95 3.84 -4.78
C ALA A 235 -7.21 2.32 -4.86
N VAL A 236 -7.64 1.72 -3.75
CA VAL A 236 -7.96 0.28 -3.67
C VAL A 236 -8.93 -0.16 -4.77
N ARG A 237 -9.96 0.66 -5.07
CA ARG A 237 -10.95 0.35 -6.12
C ARG A 237 -10.32 0.35 -7.51
N SER A 238 -9.46 1.33 -7.83
CA SER A 238 -8.75 1.43 -9.10
C SER A 238 -7.86 0.22 -9.34
N VAL A 239 -7.02 -0.11 -8.36
CA VAL A 239 -6.14 -1.27 -8.41
C VAL A 239 -6.96 -2.55 -8.56
N LYS A 240 -8.03 -2.71 -7.78
CA LYS A 240 -8.89 -3.90 -7.86
C LYS A 240 -9.47 -4.07 -9.26
N VAL A 241 -10.09 -3.05 -9.82
CA VAL A 241 -10.72 -3.12 -11.16
C VAL A 241 -9.71 -3.50 -12.24
N ILE A 242 -8.52 -2.90 -12.25
CA ILE A 242 -7.49 -3.19 -13.27
C ILE A 242 -6.93 -4.61 -13.08
N ILE A 243 -6.63 -5.01 -11.84
CA ILE A 243 -6.11 -6.36 -11.56
C ILE A 243 -7.16 -7.42 -11.85
N THR A 244 -8.43 -7.20 -11.48
CA THR A 244 -9.54 -8.11 -11.82
C THR A 244 -9.66 -8.28 -13.34
N THR A 245 -9.56 -7.20 -14.11
CA THR A 245 -9.59 -7.27 -15.57
C THR A 245 -8.43 -8.12 -16.13
N LEU A 246 -7.20 -7.96 -15.60
CA LEU A 246 -6.07 -8.80 -16.03
C LEU A 246 -6.20 -10.25 -15.54
N ALA A 247 -6.79 -10.48 -14.38
CA ALA A 247 -7.10 -11.82 -13.88
C ALA A 247 -8.20 -12.49 -14.70
N ASP A 248 -9.18 -11.73 -15.19
CA ASP A 248 -10.22 -12.20 -16.09
C ASP A 248 -9.64 -12.76 -17.40
N ALA A 249 -8.58 -12.15 -17.94
CA ALA A 249 -7.87 -12.70 -19.11
C ALA A 249 -7.32 -14.11 -18.81
N VAL A 250 -6.81 -14.34 -17.60
CA VAL A 250 -6.33 -15.66 -17.17
C VAL A 250 -7.47 -16.65 -16.97
N VAL A 251 -8.58 -16.19 -16.40
CA VAL A 251 -9.78 -17.00 -16.15
C VAL A 251 -10.44 -17.38 -17.48
N GLU A 252 -10.59 -16.45 -18.41
CA GLU A 252 -11.16 -16.68 -19.73
C GLU A 252 -10.35 -17.72 -20.53
N SER A 253 -9.01 -17.61 -20.54
CA SER A 253 -8.12 -18.63 -21.13
C SER A 253 -8.31 -20.02 -20.54
N LYS A 254 -8.75 -20.13 -19.30
CA LYS A 254 -9.03 -21.41 -18.63
C LYS A 254 -10.48 -21.87 -18.78
N GLY A 255 -11.30 -21.12 -19.55
CA GLY A 255 -12.72 -21.41 -19.77
C GLY A 255 -13.62 -21.03 -18.61
N GLY A 256 -13.18 -20.14 -17.71
CA GLY A 256 -13.99 -19.62 -16.62
C GLY A 256 -14.77 -18.36 -17.03
N ILE A 257 -15.59 -17.85 -16.10
CA ILE A 257 -16.43 -16.67 -16.29
C ILE A 257 -15.68 -15.43 -15.78
N THR A 258 -15.71 -14.37 -16.58
CA THR A 258 -15.11 -13.07 -16.26
C THR A 258 -16.02 -12.27 -15.31
N GLU A 259 -15.45 -11.47 -14.40
CA GLU A 259 -16.22 -10.63 -13.47
C GLU A 259 -16.39 -9.19 -14.01
N VAL A 260 -15.35 -8.62 -14.57
CA VAL A 260 -15.30 -7.21 -15.01
C VAL A 260 -15.20 -7.10 -16.52
N ALA A 261 -14.42 -7.98 -17.16
CA ALA A 261 -14.21 -7.95 -18.59
C ALA A 261 -15.52 -8.23 -19.36
N TYR A 262 -15.76 -7.43 -20.41
CA TYR A 262 -16.91 -7.52 -21.32
C TYR A 262 -18.29 -7.37 -20.67
N THR A 263 -18.37 -6.88 -19.45
CA THR A 263 -19.67 -6.62 -18.80
C THR A 263 -20.24 -5.28 -19.26
N LYS A 264 -21.53 -5.29 -19.66
CA LYS A 264 -22.25 -4.07 -20.04
C LYS A 264 -22.51 -3.22 -18.80
N ASP A 265 -22.27 -1.92 -18.92
CA ASP A 265 -22.69 -0.97 -17.90
C ASP A 265 -24.09 -0.46 -18.20
N GLU A 266 -24.96 -0.47 -17.20
CA GLU A 266 -26.26 0.16 -17.28
C GLU A 266 -26.10 1.69 -17.14
N GLY A 267 -26.53 2.48 -18.13
CA GLY A 267 -26.60 3.93 -18.09
C GLY A 267 -25.77 4.64 -19.15
N GLU A 268 -25.77 5.98 -19.10
CA GLU A 268 -25.09 6.86 -20.05
C GLU A 268 -23.56 6.69 -20.03
N GLU A 269 -22.93 6.82 -21.20
CA GLU A 269 -21.47 6.78 -21.33
C GLU A 269 -20.83 7.93 -20.55
N ALA A 270 -19.92 7.59 -19.64
CA ALA A 270 -19.16 8.57 -18.89
C ALA A 270 -18.12 9.25 -19.79
N THR A 271 -18.02 10.57 -19.70
CA THR A 271 -17.04 11.36 -20.46
C THR A 271 -15.90 11.86 -19.57
N MET A 272 -14.77 12.26 -20.18
CA MET A 272 -13.67 12.91 -19.44
C MET A 272 -14.11 14.21 -18.73
N LYS A 273 -15.18 14.88 -19.22
CA LYS A 273 -15.74 16.04 -18.53
C LYS A 273 -16.38 15.66 -17.19
N ASP A 274 -17.00 14.48 -17.13
CA ASP A 274 -17.60 13.95 -15.91
C ASP A 274 -16.52 13.52 -14.93
N ALA A 275 -15.40 12.94 -15.43
CA ALA A 275 -14.21 12.69 -14.63
C ALA A 275 -13.67 13.94 -13.93
N ILE A 276 -13.60 15.05 -14.68
CA ILE A 276 -13.13 16.33 -14.12
C ILE A 276 -14.10 16.86 -13.07
N ARG A 277 -15.41 16.80 -13.33
CA ARG A 277 -16.43 17.24 -12.35
C ARG A 277 -16.39 16.42 -11.07
N GLN A 278 -16.22 15.12 -11.19
CA GLN A 278 -16.09 14.22 -10.04
C GLN A 278 -14.81 14.52 -9.25
N ALA A 279 -13.67 14.72 -9.95
CA ALA A 279 -12.42 15.12 -9.33
C ALA A 279 -12.53 16.45 -8.56
N ASP A 280 -13.21 17.45 -9.14
CA ASP A 280 -13.42 18.73 -8.47
C ASP A 280 -14.32 18.57 -7.22
N LYS A 281 -15.36 17.73 -7.28
CA LYS A 281 -16.26 17.46 -6.15
C LYS A 281 -15.52 16.72 -5.01
N GLU A 282 -14.83 15.65 -5.30
CA GLU A 282 -14.09 14.87 -4.29
C GLU A 282 -12.97 15.70 -3.64
N ASN A 283 -12.26 16.52 -4.42
CA ASN A 283 -11.26 17.42 -3.88
C ASN A 283 -11.87 18.51 -2.98
N ALA A 284 -13.04 19.03 -3.35
CA ALA A 284 -13.77 20.00 -2.52
C ALA A 284 -14.20 19.37 -1.18
N GLU A 285 -14.73 18.16 -1.20
CA GLU A 285 -15.10 17.38 -0.01
C GLU A 285 -13.87 17.08 0.86
N ARG A 286 -12.77 16.67 0.26
CA ARG A 286 -11.49 16.41 0.97
C ARG A 286 -10.96 17.68 1.64
N LEU A 287 -10.98 18.82 0.95
CA LEU A 287 -10.55 20.09 1.52
C LEU A 287 -11.48 20.55 2.67
N ALA A 288 -12.78 20.33 2.52
CA ALA A 288 -13.75 20.62 3.57
C ALA A 288 -13.51 19.73 4.81
N ALA A 289 -13.26 18.44 4.62
CA ALA A 289 -12.92 17.51 5.70
C ALA A 289 -11.62 17.90 6.42
N ILE A 290 -10.58 18.30 5.67
CA ILE A 290 -9.31 18.77 6.26
C ILE A 290 -9.52 20.06 7.07
N ARG A 291 -10.34 21.01 6.55
CA ARG A 291 -10.67 22.24 7.28
C ARG A 291 -11.42 21.93 8.57
N LYS A 292 -12.41 21.04 8.52
CA LYS A 292 -13.18 20.59 9.69
C LYS A 292 -12.28 19.93 10.73
N ALA A 293 -11.41 18.99 10.32
CA ALA A 293 -10.47 18.33 11.22
C ALA A 293 -9.46 19.31 11.85
N ARG A 294 -9.04 20.35 11.13
CA ARG A 294 -8.19 21.42 11.69
C ARG A 294 -8.94 22.23 12.75
N GLN A 295 -10.20 22.60 12.48
CA GLN A 295 -11.03 23.33 13.43
C GLN A 295 -11.26 22.52 14.71
N GLU A 296 -11.65 21.25 14.59
CA GLU A 296 -11.85 20.36 15.74
C GLU A 296 -10.56 20.20 16.57
N LYS A 297 -9.41 20.09 15.91
CA LYS A 297 -8.10 20.01 16.58
C LYS A 297 -7.77 21.30 17.33
N GLN A 298 -8.09 22.44 16.75
CA GLN A 298 -7.87 23.75 17.36
C GLN A 298 -8.79 23.95 18.57
N GLU A 299 -10.10 23.66 18.43
CA GLU A 299 -11.06 23.72 19.53
C GLU A 299 -10.65 22.78 20.69
N ARG A 300 -10.22 21.55 20.36
CA ARG A 300 -9.73 20.61 21.38
C ARG A 300 -8.49 21.15 22.11
N PHE A 301 -7.59 21.79 21.38
CA PHE A 301 -6.43 22.44 21.98
C PHE A 301 -6.80 23.61 22.89
N GLU A 302 -7.72 24.47 22.45
CA GLU A 302 -8.24 25.60 23.24
C GLU A 302 -8.96 25.13 24.51
N ARG A 303 -9.82 24.09 24.41
CA ARG A 303 -10.47 23.45 25.58
C ARG A 303 -9.44 22.90 26.57
N MET A 304 -8.39 22.26 26.07
CA MET A 304 -7.32 21.76 26.92
C MET A 304 -6.54 22.89 27.63
N GLN A 305 -6.27 23.99 26.90
CA GLN A 305 -5.64 25.16 27.51
C GLN A 305 -6.53 25.81 28.56
N ALA A 306 -7.82 25.98 28.26
CA ALA A 306 -8.81 26.54 29.22
C ALA A 306 -8.89 25.67 30.48
N PHE A 307 -8.97 24.35 30.32
CA PHE A 307 -8.96 23.41 31.44
C PHE A 307 -7.69 23.49 32.30
N ARG A 308 -6.51 23.61 31.65
CA ARG A 308 -5.24 23.81 32.38
C ARG A 308 -5.25 25.12 33.18
N LYS A 309 -5.70 26.23 32.57
CA LYS A 309 -5.81 27.52 33.24
C LYS A 309 -6.79 27.48 34.46
N GLN A 310 -7.95 26.83 34.28
CA GLN A 310 -8.89 26.66 35.40
C GLN A 310 -8.30 25.83 36.55
N LYS A 311 -7.61 24.73 36.21
CA LYS A 311 -6.98 23.89 37.22
C LYS A 311 -5.84 24.61 37.94
N GLU A 312 -5.11 25.48 37.25
CA GLU A 312 -4.04 26.29 37.81
C GLU A 312 -4.61 27.42 38.70
N ALA A 313 -5.70 28.06 38.27
CA ALA A 313 -6.44 29.03 39.08
C ALA A 313 -6.98 28.40 40.37
N GLN A 314 -7.64 27.24 40.31
CA GLN A 314 -8.11 26.50 41.48
C GLN A 314 -6.98 26.10 42.44
N ARG A 315 -5.81 25.77 41.88
CA ARG A 315 -4.63 25.43 42.68
C ARG A 315 -4.03 26.64 43.40
N LEU A 316 -4.10 27.82 42.77
CA LEU A 316 -3.67 29.08 43.37
C LEU A 316 -4.67 29.56 44.41
N GLU A 317 -5.98 29.40 44.17
CA GLU A 317 -7.02 29.72 45.18
C GLU A 317 -6.89 28.83 46.41
N LYS A 318 -6.71 27.52 46.26
CA LYS A 318 -6.47 26.61 47.40
C LYS A 318 -5.22 26.97 48.19
N LYS A 319 -4.12 27.34 47.50
CA LYS A 319 -2.91 27.81 48.20
C LYS A 319 -3.10 29.15 48.91
N ALA A 320 -3.94 30.04 48.36
CA ALA A 320 -4.27 31.29 48.99
C ALA A 320 -5.21 31.11 50.20
N GLU A 321 -6.11 30.12 50.18
CA GLU A 321 -6.94 29.74 51.33
C GLU A 321 -6.12 29.05 52.44
N GLU A 322 -5.19 28.17 52.09
CA GLU A 322 -4.26 27.53 53.04
C GLU A 322 -3.36 28.58 53.70
N ALA A 323 -2.86 29.58 52.98
CA ALA A 323 -2.08 30.67 53.50
C ALA A 323 -2.87 31.65 54.39
N LYS A 324 -4.19 31.76 54.22
CA LYS A 324 -5.08 32.55 55.09
C LYS A 324 -5.51 31.79 56.36
N GLY A 325 -5.48 30.45 56.34
CA GLY A 325 -5.79 29.59 57.48
C GLY A 325 -4.69 29.53 58.54
N GLU A 326 -3.43 29.83 58.18
CA GLU A 326 -2.29 29.83 59.11
C GLU A 326 -2.02 31.17 59.81
N ALA A 327 -2.84 32.21 59.57
CA ALA A 327 -2.71 33.49 60.23
C ALA A 327 -3.73 33.67 61.35
N LYS A 328 -3.49 33.00 62.50
CA LYS A 328 -4.06 33.42 63.81
C LYS A 328 -2.92 33.49 64.84
N PRO A 329 -2.99 34.55 65.67
CA PRO A 329 -1.75 35.05 66.36
C PRO A 329 -1.49 34.41 67.71
N GLU A 330 -0.24 34.08 68.00
CA GLU A 330 0.27 34.08 69.37
C GLU A 330 1.38 35.13 69.46
N ALA A 331 1.03 36.17 70.22
CA ALA A 331 1.98 37.15 70.69
C ALA A 331 2.66 36.62 71.92
N LYS A 332 3.98 36.74 72.03
CA LYS A 332 4.74 37.36 73.09
C LYS A 332 6.21 36.92 73.14
N GLU A 333 7.04 37.95 73.17
CA GLU A 333 8.27 38.11 73.95
C GLU A 333 9.42 37.10 73.75
N GLU A 334 10.63 37.44 73.55
CA GLU A 334 11.53 38.53 73.89
C GLU A 334 12.88 38.38 73.17
N LYS A 335 13.49 39.54 72.92
CA LYS A 335 14.93 39.90 72.93
C LYS A 335 15.98 39.15 72.08
N ALA A 336 16.49 39.96 71.23
CA ALA A 336 17.88 40.43 71.04
C ALA A 336 19.01 39.38 70.92
N GLU A 337 19.70 39.39 69.84
CA GLU A 337 21.11 39.78 69.72
C GLU A 337 21.64 39.57 68.25
N GLU A 338 22.20 40.69 67.82
CA GLU A 338 23.34 40.88 66.87
C GLU A 338 23.75 39.86 65.82
N LYS A 339 23.71 40.39 64.62
CA LYS A 339 24.60 40.40 63.43
C LYS A 339 25.93 39.56 63.50
N PRO A 340 26.63 39.28 62.32
CA PRO A 340 26.38 39.71 60.92
C PRO A 340 26.73 38.65 59.89
N ALA A 341 26.28 38.95 58.62
CA ALA A 341 26.88 38.74 57.32
C ALA A 341 27.50 37.40 56.92
N GLU A 342 26.94 36.82 55.91
CA GLU A 342 27.70 36.35 54.76
C GLU A 342 26.77 36.07 53.57
N ALA A 343 27.22 36.52 52.35
CA ALA A 343 26.47 36.40 51.12
C ALA A 343 26.46 34.98 50.56
N PRO A 344 25.40 34.52 49.94
CA PRO A 344 25.43 33.26 49.23
C PRO A 344 25.77 33.44 47.73
N LYS A 345 26.64 32.57 47.30
CA LYS A 345 27.09 32.34 45.95
C LYS A 345 25.96 31.87 45.05
N ALA A 346 26.01 32.42 43.82
CA ALA A 346 25.21 32.02 42.70
C ALA A 346 25.40 30.54 42.32
N GLU A 347 24.33 29.82 42.16
CA GLU A 347 24.32 28.50 41.53
C GLU A 347 23.76 28.58 40.11
N LYS A 348 24.50 27.92 39.28
CA LYS A 348 24.49 27.95 37.82
C LYS A 348 23.27 27.22 37.21
N LYS A 349 22.68 27.82 36.18
CA LYS A 349 21.82 27.15 35.19
C LYS A 349 22.60 26.08 34.40
N PRO A 350 22.04 24.91 34.09
CA PRO A 350 22.67 23.99 33.18
C PRO A 350 22.41 24.39 31.72
N ALA A 351 23.49 24.38 30.97
CA ALA A 351 23.60 24.78 29.58
C ALA A 351 22.94 23.80 28.60
N ALA A 352 22.39 24.36 27.53
CA ALA A 352 21.91 23.66 26.35
C ALA A 352 23.06 22.93 25.62
N LYS A 353 22.85 21.66 25.26
CA LYS A 353 23.75 20.89 24.40
C LYS A 353 23.62 21.37 22.95
N LYS A 354 24.70 21.92 22.42
CA LYS A 354 24.95 22.20 21.02
C LYS A 354 25.18 20.92 20.24
N ALA A 355 24.59 20.83 19.06
CA ALA A 355 24.91 19.84 18.03
C ALA A 355 26.30 20.07 17.44
N PRO A 356 27.04 19.05 16.98
CA PRO A 356 28.35 19.21 16.40
C PRO A 356 28.27 19.65 14.92
N ALA A 357 29.10 20.64 14.60
CA ALA A 357 29.32 21.16 13.27
C ALA A 357 30.05 20.15 12.36
N LYS A 358 29.64 20.11 11.11
CA LYS A 358 30.37 19.44 10.02
C LYS A 358 31.67 20.16 9.73
N LYS A 359 32.80 19.46 9.81
CA LYS A 359 34.07 19.81 9.22
C LYS A 359 34.03 19.53 7.70
N ALA A 360 34.27 20.55 6.93
CA ALA A 360 34.69 20.43 5.55
C ALA A 360 36.18 20.11 5.54
N GLU A 361 36.59 19.12 4.78
CA GLU A 361 37.99 18.90 4.41
C GLU A 361 38.10 18.86 2.88
N GLU A 362 39.08 19.67 2.46
CA GLU A 362 39.52 20.00 1.11
C GLU A 362 40.01 18.78 0.32
N LYS A 363 39.83 18.92 -0.99
CA LYS A 363 40.58 18.15 -2.01
C LYS A 363 42.05 18.55 -2.02
N PRO A 364 42.92 17.69 -2.51
CA PRO A 364 43.82 18.09 -3.58
C PRO A 364 43.66 17.23 -4.84
N ALA A 365 43.80 17.95 -5.96
CA ALA A 365 44.02 17.42 -7.29
C ALA A 365 45.50 17.06 -7.48
N GLU A 366 45.76 16.02 -8.26
CA GLU A 366 46.95 15.83 -9.09
C GLU A 366 46.70 14.71 -10.09
N GLU A 367 46.66 15.10 -11.35
CA GLU A 367 47.50 14.85 -12.51
C GLU A 367 47.71 13.38 -12.92
N ALA A 368 47.07 13.05 -14.03
CA ALA A 368 47.58 12.94 -15.39
C ALA A 368 48.76 11.97 -15.62
N LYS A 369 48.58 11.07 -16.53
CA LYS A 369 49.35 10.62 -17.71
C LYS A 369 49.22 9.14 -17.90
N GLU A 370 48.71 8.84 -19.08
CA GLU A 370 49.39 8.31 -20.27
C GLU A 370 49.71 6.82 -20.28
N GLU A 371 49.21 6.25 -21.27
CA GLU A 371 49.68 5.44 -22.43
C GLU A 371 49.22 3.98 -22.43
N ALA A 372 48.49 3.70 -23.47
CA ALA A 372 48.73 2.76 -24.59
C ALA A 372 49.05 1.29 -24.26
N LYS A 373 48.17 0.45 -24.56
CA LYS A 373 48.22 -0.57 -25.65
C LYS A 373 46.91 -1.31 -25.79
#